data_ce7cee15e224089bdd67bbad6712bec6
#
_entry.id   ce7cee15e224089bdd67bbad6712bec6
#
_cell.length_a   1.000
_cell.length_b   1.000
_cell.length_c   1.000
_cell.angle_alpha   90.00
_cell.angle_beta   90.00
_cell.angle_gamma   90.00
#
_symmetry.space_group_name_H-M   'P 1'
#
loop_
_entity.id
_entity.type
_entity.pdbx_description
1 polymer ?
#
loop_
_entity_poly.entity_id
_entity_poly.type
_entity_poly.pdbx_seq_one_letter_code
_entity_poly.pdbx_strand_id
1 'polypeptide(L)'
;SSDLPVGPAVNLFTKGFYTGISKALKEDGLFVAQSDNPWFKADLIAKVQSDVKEVFPITRLYTANIPTYPSGLWCFTMGSKKYNPLTVNEERFHDIETKYYTKDLHKAAFVLPKFVEDLTK
;
A
#
# COMPACT_ATOMS: atom_id res chain seq x y z
N SER A 1 -7.59 6.66 3.66
CA SER A 1 -7.03 5.44 4.24
C SER A 1 -8.13 4.60 4.87
N SER A 2 -8.05 3.29 4.69
CA SER A 2 -8.98 2.36 5.34
C SER A 2 -8.51 2.06 6.76
N ASP A 3 -9.46 1.80 7.64
CA ASP A 3 -9.22 1.32 8.99
C ASP A 3 -8.72 -0.14 8.97
N LEU A 4 -8.34 -0.68 10.13
CA LEU A 4 -7.94 -2.07 10.27
C LEU A 4 -9.14 -3.02 10.06
N PRO A 5 -8.94 -4.30 9.63
CA PRO A 5 -10.01 -5.25 9.37
C PRO A 5 -10.59 -5.81 10.68
N VAL A 6 -11.05 -4.92 11.56
CA VAL A 6 -11.62 -5.24 12.87
C VAL A 6 -12.99 -4.57 12.98
N GLY A 7 -14.00 -5.31 13.42
CA GLY A 7 -15.36 -4.79 13.59
C GLY A 7 -15.98 -4.33 12.25
N PRO A 8 -16.54 -3.12 12.18
CA PRO A 8 -17.24 -2.63 10.98
C PRO A 8 -16.37 -2.55 9.73
N ALA A 9 -15.06 -2.43 9.88
CA ALA A 9 -14.13 -2.26 8.77
C ALA A 9 -13.81 -3.56 8.01
N VAL A 10 -14.21 -4.73 8.50
CA VAL A 10 -13.93 -6.04 7.87
C VAL A 10 -14.35 -6.08 6.41
N ASN A 11 -15.49 -5.48 6.07
CA ASN A 11 -16.01 -5.48 4.70
C ASN A 11 -15.18 -4.62 3.73
N LEU A 12 -14.27 -3.77 4.23
CA LEU A 12 -13.35 -2.97 3.43
C LEU A 12 -12.11 -3.74 2.97
N PHE A 13 -12.01 -5.02 3.33
CA PHE A 13 -10.88 -5.91 3.00
C PHE A 13 -11.32 -7.06 2.09
N THR A 14 -12.20 -6.78 1.14
CA THR A 14 -12.71 -7.76 0.18
C THR A 14 -12.37 -7.35 -1.26
N LYS A 15 -12.22 -8.33 -2.14
CA LYS A 15 -12.03 -8.09 -3.58
C LYS A 15 -13.16 -7.25 -4.16
N GLY A 16 -14.40 -7.46 -3.71
CA GLY A 16 -15.57 -6.66 -4.13
C GLY A 16 -15.41 -5.18 -3.80
N PHE A 17 -14.88 -4.86 -2.62
CA PHE A 17 -14.59 -3.49 -2.23
C PHE A 17 -13.50 -2.85 -3.10
N TYR A 18 -12.40 -3.55 -3.37
CA TYR A 18 -11.34 -3.05 -4.27
C TYR A 18 -11.82 -2.86 -5.71
N THR A 19 -12.71 -3.73 -6.17
CA THR A 19 -13.38 -3.56 -7.46
C THR A 19 -14.22 -2.27 -7.49
N GLY A 20 -14.96 -2.00 -6.41
CA GLY A 20 -15.72 -0.76 -6.24
C GLY A 20 -14.82 0.47 -6.27
N ILE A 21 -13.69 0.45 -5.55
CA ILE A 21 -12.68 1.52 -5.59
C ILE A 21 -12.18 1.73 -7.03
N SER A 22 -11.82 0.66 -7.71
CA SER A 22 -11.32 0.76 -9.09
C SER A 22 -12.34 1.41 -10.03
N LYS A 23 -13.62 1.06 -9.90
CA LYS A 23 -14.68 1.67 -10.71
C LYS A 23 -14.88 3.16 -10.39
N ALA A 24 -14.70 3.57 -9.15
CA ALA A 24 -14.84 4.96 -8.72
C ALA A 24 -13.64 5.85 -9.11
N LEU A 25 -12.47 5.26 -9.28
CA LEU A 25 -11.26 5.97 -9.67
C LEU A 25 -11.26 6.30 -11.17
N LYS A 26 -10.67 7.44 -11.51
CA LYS A 26 -10.34 7.82 -12.90
C LYS A 26 -9.41 6.79 -13.55
N GLU A 27 -9.21 6.89 -14.87
CA GLU A 27 -8.38 5.95 -15.65
C GLU A 27 -6.92 5.89 -15.19
N ASP A 28 -6.41 6.93 -14.56
CA ASP A 28 -5.07 7.02 -14.00
C ASP A 28 -5.04 7.03 -12.47
N GLY A 29 -6.16 6.71 -11.84
CA GLY A 29 -6.32 6.74 -10.39
C GLY A 29 -5.51 5.65 -9.68
N LEU A 30 -5.16 5.94 -8.45
CA LEU A 30 -4.52 5.01 -7.53
C LEU A 30 -5.15 5.13 -6.14
N PHE A 31 -4.99 4.10 -5.34
CA PHE A 31 -5.37 4.10 -3.93
C PHE A 31 -4.29 3.44 -3.07
N VAL A 32 -4.37 3.70 -1.79
CA VAL A 32 -3.53 3.05 -0.77
C VAL A 32 -4.41 2.60 0.38
N ALA A 33 -4.20 1.40 0.84
CA ALA A 33 -4.81 0.86 2.05
C ALA A 33 -3.73 0.46 3.07
N GLN A 34 -4.00 0.69 4.36
CA GLN A 34 -3.23 0.05 5.42
C GLN A 34 -3.46 -1.46 5.33
N SER A 35 -2.40 -2.25 5.41
CA SER A 35 -2.49 -3.71 5.36
C SER A 35 -1.94 -4.40 6.60
N ASP A 36 -1.72 -3.64 7.68
CA ASP A 36 -1.37 -4.16 9.00
C ASP A 36 0.13 -4.45 9.22
N ASN A 37 0.42 -5.10 10.32
CA ASN A 37 1.75 -5.42 10.82
C ASN A 37 2.24 -6.76 10.25
N PRO A 38 3.39 -6.81 9.57
CA PRO A 38 3.86 -8.02 8.91
C PRO A 38 4.33 -9.12 9.88
N TRP A 39 4.65 -8.78 11.12
CA TRP A 39 5.05 -9.76 12.14
C TRP A 39 3.87 -10.59 12.65
N PHE A 40 2.67 -9.98 12.74
CA PHE A 40 1.51 -10.59 13.38
C PHE A 40 0.36 -10.90 12.42
N LYS A 41 0.34 -10.27 11.24
CA LYS A 41 -0.77 -10.33 10.27
C LYS A 41 -0.31 -10.64 8.84
N ALA A 42 0.70 -11.48 8.70
CA ALA A 42 1.25 -11.87 7.40
C ALA A 42 0.20 -12.40 6.43
N ASP A 43 -0.70 -13.28 6.89
CA ASP A 43 -1.76 -13.86 6.05
C ASP A 43 -2.75 -12.80 5.54
N LEU A 44 -3.08 -11.82 6.38
CA LEU A 44 -3.95 -10.72 5.98
C LEU A 44 -3.27 -9.87 4.90
N ILE A 45 -1.99 -9.54 5.08
CA ILE A 45 -1.22 -8.74 4.12
C ILE A 45 -1.14 -9.47 2.78
N ALA A 46 -0.83 -10.77 2.78
CA ALA A 46 -0.77 -11.59 1.58
C ALA A 46 -2.13 -11.63 0.86
N LYS A 47 -3.23 -11.78 1.61
CA LYS A 47 -4.58 -11.75 1.07
C LYS A 47 -4.92 -10.41 0.43
N VAL A 48 -4.69 -9.30 1.13
CA VAL A 48 -4.93 -7.94 0.61
C VAL A 48 -4.11 -7.72 -0.66
N GLN A 49 -2.84 -8.09 -0.66
CA GLN A 49 -1.96 -7.97 -1.81
C GLN A 49 -2.50 -8.77 -3.01
N SER A 50 -2.95 -9.99 -2.79
CA SER A 50 -3.54 -10.85 -3.83
C SER A 50 -4.83 -10.26 -4.39
N ASP A 51 -5.75 -9.85 -3.52
CA ASP A 51 -7.05 -9.31 -3.93
C ASP A 51 -6.90 -8.00 -4.74
N VAL A 52 -5.99 -7.12 -4.31
CA VAL A 52 -5.69 -5.87 -5.03
C VAL A 52 -5.03 -6.15 -6.38
N LYS A 53 -4.13 -7.14 -6.43
CA LYS A 53 -3.42 -7.54 -7.66
C LYS A 53 -4.37 -8.09 -8.75
N GLU A 54 -5.49 -8.70 -8.34
CA GLU A 54 -6.51 -9.15 -9.29
C GLU A 54 -7.34 -7.99 -9.90
N VAL A 55 -7.36 -6.84 -9.24
CA VAL A 55 -8.20 -5.69 -9.63
C VAL A 55 -7.38 -4.59 -10.31
N PHE A 56 -6.12 -4.39 -9.89
CA PHE A 56 -5.26 -3.32 -10.38
C PHE A 56 -4.07 -3.88 -11.16
N PRO A 57 -3.73 -3.29 -12.32
CA PRO A 57 -2.58 -3.74 -13.13
C PRO A 57 -1.23 -3.50 -12.46
N ILE A 58 -1.17 -2.53 -11.55
CA ILE A 58 0.04 -2.23 -10.78
C ILE A 58 -0.34 -2.31 -9.30
N THR A 59 0.30 -3.26 -8.60
CA THR A 59 0.13 -3.44 -7.15
C THR A 59 1.50 -3.47 -6.50
N ARG A 60 1.69 -2.65 -5.46
CA ARG A 60 2.94 -2.54 -4.72
C ARG A 60 2.67 -2.52 -3.22
N LEU A 61 3.56 -3.14 -2.49
CA LEU A 61 3.61 -3.07 -1.04
C LEU A 61 4.76 -2.13 -0.64
N TYR A 62 4.52 -1.27 0.33
CA TYR A 62 5.57 -0.48 0.95
C TYR A 62 5.41 -0.48 2.47
N THR A 63 6.47 -0.12 3.15
CA THR A 63 6.49 -0.05 4.61
C THR A 63 6.77 1.37 5.08
N ALA A 64 6.21 1.71 6.23
CA ALA A 64 6.57 2.91 6.97
C ALA A 64 6.62 2.60 8.47
N ASN A 65 7.42 3.38 9.18
CA ASN A 65 7.49 3.28 10.64
C ASN A 65 6.38 4.14 11.25
N ILE A 66 5.44 3.50 11.95
CA ILE A 66 4.31 4.16 12.61
C ILE A 66 4.45 3.98 14.13
N PRO A 67 4.90 5.01 14.86
CA PRO A 67 5.27 4.87 16.28
C PRO A 67 4.13 4.41 17.20
N THR A 68 2.89 4.69 16.84
CA THR A 68 1.70 4.34 17.63
C THR A 68 1.24 2.90 17.45
N TYR A 69 1.77 2.18 16.48
CA TYR A 69 1.38 0.81 16.21
C TYR A 69 2.41 -0.20 16.74
N PRO A 70 1.97 -1.41 17.13
CA PRO A 70 2.87 -2.45 17.61
C PRO A 70 4.01 -2.73 16.65
N SER A 71 5.23 -2.86 17.15
CA SER A 71 6.50 -3.01 16.43
C SER A 71 6.95 -1.81 15.59
N GLY A 72 6.10 -0.84 15.34
CA GLY A 72 6.40 0.31 14.47
C GLY A 72 6.41 0.00 12.96
N LEU A 73 6.74 -1.22 12.55
CA LEU A 73 6.77 -1.60 11.14
C LEU A 73 5.35 -1.86 10.62
N TRP A 74 4.92 -1.04 9.66
CA TRP A 74 3.56 -1.10 9.13
C TRP A 74 3.55 -1.21 7.61
N CYS A 75 2.68 -2.05 7.08
CA CYS A 75 2.54 -2.29 5.65
C CYS A 75 1.39 -1.49 5.05
N PHE A 76 1.60 -1.06 3.82
CA PHE A 76 0.63 -0.37 3.00
C PHE A 76 0.58 -1.01 1.62
N THR A 77 -0.61 -1.39 1.17
CA THR A 77 -0.82 -1.91 -0.17
C THR A 77 -1.34 -0.81 -1.08
N MET A 78 -0.66 -0.60 -2.18
CA MET A 78 -1.03 0.37 -3.21
C MET A 78 -1.53 -0.35 -4.46
N GLY A 79 -2.70 0.06 -4.96
CA GLY A 79 -3.21 -0.32 -6.28
C GLY A 79 -3.23 0.89 -7.20
N SER A 80 -2.69 0.76 -8.40
CA SER A 80 -2.63 1.82 -9.40
C SER A 80 -3.07 1.33 -10.76
N LYS A 81 -3.83 2.17 -11.47
CA LYS A 81 -4.26 1.90 -12.84
C LYS A 81 -3.19 2.22 -13.88
N LYS A 82 -2.29 3.17 -13.58
CA LYS A 82 -1.33 3.68 -14.56
C LYS A 82 0.08 3.89 -14.00
N TYR A 83 0.19 4.55 -12.85
CA TYR A 83 1.48 5.00 -12.33
C TYR A 83 2.15 3.92 -11.48
N ASN A 84 3.42 3.62 -11.80
CA ASN A 84 4.25 2.73 -11.00
C ASN A 84 5.09 3.57 -10.02
N PRO A 85 4.96 3.37 -8.70
CA PRO A 85 5.72 4.15 -7.73
C PRO A 85 7.23 3.92 -7.77
N LEU A 86 7.69 2.86 -8.44
CA LEU A 86 9.12 2.59 -8.63
C LEU A 86 9.75 3.39 -9.78
N THR A 87 8.93 3.97 -10.67
CA THR A 87 9.37 4.75 -11.84
C THR A 87 8.78 6.15 -11.81
N VAL A 88 9.08 6.90 -10.76
CA VAL A 88 8.55 8.26 -10.55
C VAL A 88 9.34 9.26 -11.38
N ASN A 89 8.65 10.24 -11.98
CA ASN A 89 9.30 11.40 -12.58
C ASN A 89 9.92 12.26 -11.47
N GLU A 90 11.25 12.28 -11.43
CA GLU A 90 12.01 12.97 -10.39
C GLU A 90 11.84 14.50 -10.41
N GLU A 91 11.51 15.08 -11.54
CA GLU A 91 11.25 16.53 -11.68
C GLU A 91 10.04 17.00 -10.85
N ARG A 92 9.12 16.09 -10.53
CA ARG A 92 7.92 16.42 -9.72
C ARG A 92 8.20 16.53 -8.22
N PHE A 93 9.40 16.24 -7.74
CA PHE A 93 9.75 16.33 -6.33
C PHE A 93 10.21 17.73 -5.89
N HIS A 94 10.42 18.67 -6.81
CA HIS A 94 11.10 19.93 -6.54
C HIS A 94 10.29 20.96 -5.74
N ASP A 95 8.95 20.88 -5.77
CA ASP A 95 8.09 21.96 -5.29
C ASP A 95 7.26 21.59 -4.05
N ILE A 96 7.53 20.44 -3.42
CA ILE A 96 6.74 19.97 -2.28
C ILE A 96 7.57 20.08 -0.99
N GLU A 97 7.24 21.08 -0.17
CA GLU A 97 7.81 21.15 1.17
C GLU A 97 7.13 20.11 2.08
N THR A 98 7.91 19.19 2.63
CA THR A 98 7.44 18.13 3.51
C THR A 98 8.32 17.99 4.75
N LYS A 99 7.71 17.54 5.87
CA LYS A 99 8.47 17.27 7.12
C LYS A 99 9.00 15.84 7.21
N TYR A 100 8.40 14.91 6.50
CA TYR A 100 8.71 13.47 6.61
C TYR A 100 9.17 12.88 5.28
N TYR A 101 8.48 13.18 4.21
CA TYR A 101 8.69 12.57 2.90
C TYR A 101 9.91 13.17 2.18
N THR A 102 10.74 12.30 1.63
CA THR A 102 11.85 12.67 0.74
C THR A 102 11.88 11.72 -0.45
N LYS A 103 12.55 12.12 -1.52
CA LYS A 103 12.77 11.26 -2.70
C LYS A 103 13.46 9.94 -2.34
N ASP A 104 14.45 9.97 -1.46
CA ASP A 104 15.17 8.78 -1.04
C ASP A 104 14.31 7.90 -0.14
N LEU A 105 13.52 8.51 0.77
CA LEU A 105 12.56 7.78 1.59
C LEU A 105 11.48 7.12 0.72
N HIS A 106 11.03 7.76 -0.35
CA HIS A 106 10.11 7.13 -1.30
C HIS A 106 10.66 5.82 -1.85
N LYS A 107 11.90 5.84 -2.34
CA LYS A 107 12.57 4.64 -2.88
C LYS A 107 12.77 3.58 -1.79
N ALA A 108 13.24 3.99 -0.63
CA ALA A 108 13.51 3.10 0.51
C ALA A 108 12.25 2.41 1.03
N ALA A 109 11.09 3.06 1.01
CA ALA A 109 9.83 2.49 1.49
C ALA A 109 9.42 1.21 0.73
N PHE A 110 9.83 1.07 -0.53
CA PHE A 110 9.55 -0.12 -1.37
C PHE A 110 10.65 -1.20 -1.30
N VAL A 111 11.72 -0.97 -0.55
CA VAL A 111 12.74 -1.97 -0.25
C VAL A 111 12.26 -2.78 0.95
N LEU A 112 11.77 -3.98 0.69
CA LEU A 112 11.09 -4.79 1.70
C LEU A 112 12.06 -5.78 2.38
N PRO A 113 11.92 -6.01 3.68
CA PRO A 113 12.53 -7.19 4.32
C PRO A 113 12.09 -8.47 3.59
N LYS A 114 12.97 -9.47 3.53
CA LYS A 114 12.73 -10.70 2.77
C LYS A 114 11.39 -11.37 3.10
N PHE A 115 11.04 -11.49 4.38
CA PHE A 115 9.79 -12.10 4.82
C PHE A 115 8.53 -11.30 4.41
N VAL A 116 8.67 -9.99 4.26
CA VAL A 116 7.59 -9.11 3.76
C VAL A 116 7.49 -9.20 2.23
N GLU A 117 8.62 -9.23 1.54
CA GLU A 117 8.67 -9.42 0.08
C GLU A 117 7.95 -10.70 -0.34
N ASP A 118 8.12 -11.78 0.41
CA ASP A 118 7.50 -13.07 0.12
C ASP A 118 5.96 -13.02 0.17
N LEU A 119 5.37 -12.07 0.89
CA LEU A 119 3.92 -11.84 0.93
C LEU A 119 3.36 -11.22 -0.37
N THR A 120 4.23 -10.74 -1.26
CA THR A 120 3.83 -10.11 -2.53
C THR A 120 3.83 -11.06 -3.71
N LYS A 121 4.28 -12.28 -3.52
CA LYS A 121 4.46 -13.31 -4.57
C LYS A 121 3.22 -14.09 -4.94
#